data_bcbfdf51093402479ba09b013f078f0c
#
_entry.id   bcbfdf51093402479ba09b013f078f0c
#
_cell.length_a   1.000
_cell.length_b   1.000
_cell.length_c   1.000
_cell.angle_alpha   90.00
_cell.angle_beta   90.00
_cell.angle_gamma   90.00
#
_symmetry.space_group_name_H-M   'P 1'
#
loop_
_entity.id
_entity.type
_entity.pdbx_description
1 polymer ?
#
loop_
_entity_poly.entity_id
_entity_poly.type
_entity_poly.pdbx_seq_one_letter_code
_entity_poly.pdbx_strand_id
1 'polypeptide(L)'
;MDFEAFFKSELDGLHEEGRYRVFADLERQRGQFPRATRYTENGSHDVTVWCSNDYLGMGQNQAVVEAMKSTIDHCGAGAGGTRNISGTNHYHVLLEQELADLHGKESALIFTSGYISNWATLGTLGQKIPGLIIFSDALNHASMIEGIRYAKCERVIWKHNDLKDLEAKLKAADPKAPKLIAFESVYSMDGDIAPINEICDLADRYGAMTYLDEVHAVGMYGPRGGGVAEREGIMDRLTIIEGTLGKAFGVMGGYITASTALCDFIRSFASGFIFTTALPPSLAAGAVASIRHLKTSQIERFAHQERVRRLRSLLDARGIPHMPNPSHIVPVMVGDAAKCKWISDILLDNFNIYVQPINYPTVPKKTERLRITPTPLHSDADIDHLVGALHQLWSRCALARAVA
;
A
#
# COMPACT_ATOMS: atom_id res chain seq x y z
N MET A 1 13.61 -37.72 -1.20
CA MET A 1 13.84 -36.33 -1.73
C MET A 1 14.89 -35.68 -0.85
N ASP A 2 15.96 -35.16 -1.43
CA ASP A 2 16.90 -34.29 -0.73
C ASP A 2 16.33 -32.86 -0.68
N PHE A 3 15.85 -32.44 0.48
CA PHE A 3 15.20 -31.14 0.64
C PHE A 3 16.17 -29.97 0.48
N GLU A 4 17.43 -30.11 0.92
CA GLU A 4 18.44 -29.07 0.76
C GLU A 4 18.81 -28.84 -0.71
N ALA A 5 18.98 -29.93 -1.47
CA ALA A 5 19.21 -29.83 -2.90
C ALA A 5 18.03 -29.21 -3.64
N PHE A 6 16.78 -29.52 -3.23
CA PHE A 6 15.58 -28.91 -3.77
C PHE A 6 15.54 -27.39 -3.50
N PHE A 7 15.77 -26.97 -2.24
CA PHE A 7 15.75 -25.54 -1.89
C PHE A 7 16.82 -24.76 -2.66
N LYS A 8 18.03 -25.30 -2.78
CA LYS A 8 19.10 -24.66 -3.55
C LYS A 8 18.74 -24.52 -5.03
N SER A 9 18.20 -25.57 -5.65
CA SER A 9 17.79 -25.54 -7.06
C SER A 9 16.72 -24.49 -7.33
N GLU A 10 15.72 -24.33 -6.42
CA GLU A 10 14.69 -23.30 -6.56
C GLU A 10 15.28 -21.87 -6.43
N LEU A 11 16.24 -21.69 -5.51
CA LEU A 11 16.92 -20.41 -5.35
C LEU A 11 17.84 -20.09 -6.54
N ASP A 12 18.56 -21.07 -7.07
CA ASP A 12 19.39 -20.91 -8.26
C ASP A 12 18.55 -20.48 -9.46
N GLY A 13 17.36 -21.06 -9.63
CA GLY A 13 16.40 -20.62 -10.65
C GLY A 13 15.98 -19.16 -10.50
N LEU A 14 15.79 -18.65 -9.27
CA LEU A 14 15.49 -17.23 -9.03
C LEU A 14 16.68 -16.34 -9.38
N HIS A 15 17.92 -16.78 -9.13
CA HIS A 15 19.13 -16.06 -9.52
C HIS A 15 19.27 -15.98 -11.05
N GLU A 16 19.09 -17.09 -11.76
CA GLU A 16 19.16 -17.16 -13.23
C GLU A 16 18.10 -16.26 -13.90
N GLU A 17 16.88 -16.20 -13.32
CA GLU A 17 15.81 -15.36 -13.82
C GLU A 17 15.94 -13.87 -13.41
N GLY A 18 16.95 -13.49 -12.62
CA GLY A 18 17.11 -12.12 -12.09
C GLY A 18 16.01 -11.71 -11.11
N ARG A 19 15.34 -12.66 -10.48
CA ARG A 19 14.21 -12.46 -9.55
C ARG A 19 14.59 -12.60 -8.09
N TYR A 20 15.81 -13.03 -7.80
CA TYR A 20 16.28 -13.15 -6.43
C TYR A 20 16.33 -11.78 -5.76
N ARG A 21 15.68 -11.67 -4.60
CA ARG A 21 15.56 -10.42 -3.86
C ARG A 21 16.68 -10.30 -2.83
N VAL A 22 17.49 -9.26 -2.97
CA VAL A 22 18.50 -8.90 -1.96
C VAL A 22 17.91 -7.80 -1.07
N PHE A 23 17.98 -8.01 0.24
CA PHE A 23 17.55 -7.04 1.24
C PHE A 23 18.75 -6.21 1.68
N ALA A 24 18.70 -4.91 1.43
CA ALA A 24 19.72 -4.00 1.94
C ALA A 24 19.53 -3.80 3.46
N ASP A 25 20.62 -3.91 4.21
CA ASP A 25 20.63 -3.61 5.65
C ASP A 25 20.70 -2.09 5.84
N LEU A 26 19.56 -1.50 6.26
CA LEU A 26 19.36 -0.06 6.33
C LEU A 26 18.84 0.37 7.68
N GLU A 27 19.52 1.32 8.31
CA GLU A 27 19.06 2.02 9.50
C GLU A 27 18.55 3.42 9.15
N ARG A 28 17.24 3.64 9.32
CA ARG A 28 16.65 4.99 9.17
C ARG A 28 16.86 5.79 10.42
N GLN A 29 17.48 6.96 10.30
CA GLN A 29 17.74 7.85 11.41
C GLN A 29 16.66 8.93 11.53
N ARG A 30 16.09 9.07 12.72
CA ARG A 30 15.09 10.10 13.00
C ARG A 30 15.68 11.50 12.74
N GLY A 31 14.89 12.31 12.00
CA GLY A 31 15.27 13.68 11.63
C GLY A 31 16.18 13.78 10.40
N GLN A 32 16.60 12.65 9.82
CA GLN A 32 17.43 12.63 8.61
C GLN A 32 16.73 11.98 7.40
N PHE A 33 15.53 11.43 7.59
CA PHE A 33 14.77 10.85 6.48
C PHE A 33 14.58 11.88 5.35
N PRO A 34 14.82 11.54 4.09
CA PRO A 34 14.90 10.21 3.48
C PRO A 34 16.28 9.54 3.50
N ARG A 35 17.24 10.02 4.30
CA ARG A 35 18.52 9.36 4.49
C ARG A 35 18.36 8.12 5.37
N ALA A 36 19.19 7.10 5.08
CA ALA A 36 19.38 5.93 5.90
C ALA A 36 20.85 5.52 5.84
N THR A 37 21.36 4.95 6.91
CA THR A 37 22.72 4.36 6.90
C THR A 37 22.62 2.94 6.38
N ARG A 38 23.34 2.62 5.31
CA ARG A 38 23.51 1.27 4.77
C ARG A 38 24.70 0.61 5.43
N TYR A 39 24.48 -0.58 5.97
CA TYR A 39 25.53 -1.44 6.51
C TYR A 39 25.92 -2.49 5.47
N THR A 40 27.23 -2.71 5.33
CA THR A 40 27.83 -3.70 4.43
C THR A 40 29.02 -4.36 5.13
N GLU A 41 29.55 -5.45 4.58
CA GLU A 41 30.77 -6.08 5.10
C GLU A 41 31.98 -5.13 5.12
N ASN A 42 31.98 -4.11 4.26
CA ASN A 42 33.06 -3.13 4.12
C ASN A 42 32.86 -1.84 4.94
N GLY A 43 31.85 -1.80 5.82
CA GLY A 43 31.51 -0.63 6.63
C GLY A 43 30.14 -0.06 6.34
N SER A 44 29.90 1.18 6.76
CA SER A 44 28.60 1.83 6.58
C SER A 44 28.72 3.16 5.86
N HIS A 45 27.69 3.54 5.11
CA HIS A 45 27.57 4.83 4.43
C HIS A 45 26.09 5.23 4.26
N ASP A 46 25.87 6.53 4.08
CA ASP A 46 24.51 7.04 3.93
C ASP A 46 23.99 6.85 2.50
N VAL A 47 22.71 6.51 2.40
CA VAL A 47 21.97 6.39 1.15
C VAL A 47 20.67 7.20 1.21
N THR A 48 20.16 7.64 0.06
CA THR A 48 18.84 8.27 -0.04
C THR A 48 17.79 7.25 -0.49
N VAL A 49 16.74 7.08 0.30
CA VAL A 49 15.69 6.07 0.07
C VAL A 49 14.58 6.65 -0.81
N TRP A 50 14.35 6.05 -1.99
CA TRP A 50 13.36 6.50 -2.98
C TRP A 50 12.18 5.54 -3.17
N CYS A 51 12.11 4.47 -2.39
CA CYS A 51 11.05 3.45 -2.48
C CYS A 51 10.32 3.21 -1.15
N SER A 52 10.38 4.19 -0.23
CA SER A 52 9.68 4.08 1.05
C SER A 52 8.17 4.19 0.86
N ASN A 53 7.42 3.40 1.63
CA ASN A 53 5.97 3.54 1.74
C ASN A 53 5.55 4.55 2.82
N ASP A 54 6.47 5.08 3.62
CA ASP A 54 6.21 6.22 4.52
C ASP A 54 6.12 7.51 3.70
N TYR A 55 5.05 7.61 2.91
CA TYR A 55 4.88 8.62 1.86
C TYR A 55 4.97 10.05 2.35
N LEU A 56 4.50 10.32 3.56
CA LEU A 56 4.47 11.66 4.16
C LEU A 56 5.58 11.87 5.21
N GLY A 57 6.38 10.85 5.50
CA GLY A 57 7.39 10.89 6.54
C GLY A 57 6.81 10.92 7.96
N MET A 58 5.56 10.46 8.13
CA MET A 58 4.89 10.49 9.44
C MET A 58 5.57 9.59 10.48
N GLY A 59 6.28 8.54 10.06
CA GLY A 59 7.13 7.75 10.96
C GLY A 59 8.27 8.53 11.61
N GLN A 60 8.59 9.73 11.11
CA GLN A 60 9.57 10.68 11.65
C GLN A 60 8.92 11.82 12.45
N ASN A 61 7.59 11.98 12.36
CA ASN A 61 6.86 13.08 12.99
C ASN A 61 7.01 13.04 14.51
N GLN A 62 7.32 14.21 15.09
CA GLN A 62 7.59 14.29 16.53
C GLN A 62 6.38 13.89 17.37
N ALA A 63 5.18 14.31 17.00
CA ALA A 63 3.97 13.98 17.76
C ALA A 63 3.69 12.46 17.75
N VAL A 64 3.95 11.78 16.62
CA VAL A 64 3.82 10.33 16.50
C VAL A 64 4.81 9.61 17.40
N VAL A 65 6.09 9.98 17.32
CA VAL A 65 7.15 9.34 18.11
C VAL A 65 6.96 9.59 19.61
N GLU A 66 6.57 10.80 20.02
CA GLU A 66 6.35 11.10 21.44
C GLU A 66 5.10 10.38 21.99
N ALA A 67 4.03 10.26 21.19
CA ALA A 67 2.87 9.45 21.58
C ALA A 67 3.24 7.98 21.81
N MET A 68 4.08 7.42 20.93
CA MET A 68 4.57 6.04 21.11
C MET A 68 5.42 5.86 22.35
N LYS A 69 6.39 6.75 22.61
CA LYS A 69 7.26 6.71 23.80
C LYS A 69 6.44 6.80 25.09
N SER A 70 5.58 7.81 25.19
CA SER A 70 4.72 7.99 26.35
C SER A 70 3.84 6.77 26.61
N THR A 71 3.34 6.12 25.54
CA THR A 71 2.54 4.92 25.68
C THR A 71 3.37 3.72 26.15
N ILE A 72 4.61 3.58 25.70
CA ILE A 72 5.52 2.52 26.21
C ILE A 72 5.77 2.71 27.69
N ASP A 73 6.05 3.92 28.13
CA ASP A 73 6.29 4.25 29.56
C ASP A 73 5.05 3.94 30.43
N HIS A 74 3.85 4.08 29.86
CA HIS A 74 2.59 3.90 30.59
C HIS A 74 2.03 2.48 30.53
N CYS A 75 2.07 1.83 29.36
CA CYS A 75 1.42 0.53 29.11
C CYS A 75 2.40 -0.63 28.90
N GLY A 76 3.71 -0.37 28.80
CA GLY A 76 4.70 -1.37 28.42
C GLY A 76 4.75 -1.63 26.91
N ALA A 77 5.57 -2.60 26.49
CA ALA A 77 5.97 -2.81 25.11
C ALA A 77 4.92 -3.54 24.24
N GLY A 78 4.10 -4.41 24.81
CA GLY A 78 3.24 -5.33 24.07
C GLY A 78 1.79 -5.31 24.51
N ALA A 79 0.92 -5.95 23.69
CA ALA A 79 -0.53 -6.02 23.98
C ALA A 79 -0.91 -7.12 24.99
N GLY A 80 -0.04 -8.08 25.23
CA GLY A 80 -0.28 -9.18 26.19
C GLY A 80 -1.14 -10.33 25.66
N GLY A 81 -1.64 -10.28 24.43
CA GLY A 81 -2.44 -11.35 23.84
C GLY A 81 -3.24 -10.96 22.62
N THR A 82 -4.16 -11.85 22.20
CA THR A 82 -5.13 -11.52 21.16
C THR A 82 -6.18 -10.55 21.71
N ARG A 83 -6.93 -9.89 20.82
CA ARG A 83 -7.92 -8.86 21.20
C ARG A 83 -8.95 -9.36 22.22
N ASN A 84 -9.38 -10.59 22.11
CA ASN A 84 -10.42 -11.20 22.98
C ASN A 84 -9.86 -11.88 24.24
N ILE A 85 -8.53 -12.13 24.34
CA ILE A 85 -7.94 -12.81 25.51
C ILE A 85 -7.29 -11.79 26.46
N SER A 86 -7.24 -10.62 26.40
CA SER A 86 -6.64 -9.55 27.20
C SER A 86 -5.84 -8.53 26.37
N GLY A 87 -5.70 -8.74 25.06
CA GLY A 87 -4.94 -7.87 24.19
C GLY A 87 -5.66 -6.57 23.80
N THR A 88 -6.96 -6.42 24.12
CA THR A 88 -7.66 -5.15 23.87
C THR A 88 -7.19 -4.09 24.88
N ASN A 89 -6.60 -3.03 24.37
CA ASN A 89 -6.16 -1.86 25.15
C ASN A 89 -7.01 -0.64 24.77
N HIS A 90 -7.08 0.36 25.64
CA HIS A 90 -7.83 1.60 25.39
C HIS A 90 -7.38 2.32 24.10
N TYR A 91 -6.09 2.28 23.77
CA TYR A 91 -5.59 2.87 22.52
C TYR A 91 -6.12 2.19 21.27
N HIS A 92 -6.47 0.91 21.31
CA HIS A 92 -7.16 0.26 20.20
C HIS A 92 -8.56 0.83 19.98
N VAL A 93 -9.28 1.06 21.08
CA VAL A 93 -10.63 1.65 21.03
C VAL A 93 -10.58 3.06 20.47
N LEU A 94 -9.64 3.88 20.95
CA LEU A 94 -9.44 5.25 20.42
C LEU A 94 -9.07 5.24 18.94
N LEU A 95 -8.21 4.32 18.51
CA LEU A 95 -7.82 4.21 17.11
C LEU A 95 -9.01 3.81 16.22
N GLU A 96 -9.80 2.83 16.62
CA GLU A 96 -11.01 2.42 15.90
C GLU A 96 -12.02 3.57 15.79
N GLN A 97 -12.19 4.37 16.83
CA GLN A 97 -13.03 5.58 16.80
C GLN A 97 -12.49 6.64 15.81
N GLU A 98 -11.18 6.92 15.82
CA GLU A 98 -10.56 7.89 14.90
C GLU A 98 -10.65 7.45 13.43
N LEU A 99 -10.54 6.16 13.17
CA LEU A 99 -10.67 5.60 11.82
C LEU A 99 -12.12 5.63 11.32
N ALA A 100 -13.08 5.28 12.18
CA ALA A 100 -14.49 5.38 11.84
C ALA A 100 -14.88 6.84 11.51
N ASP A 101 -14.43 7.81 12.32
CA ASP A 101 -14.65 9.23 12.09
C ASP A 101 -13.95 9.73 10.81
N LEU A 102 -12.71 9.26 10.52
CA LEU A 102 -11.98 9.64 9.30
C LEU A 102 -12.76 9.28 8.04
N HIS A 103 -13.39 8.11 8.01
CA HIS A 103 -14.12 7.60 6.86
C HIS A 103 -15.64 7.83 6.93
N GLY A 104 -16.13 8.52 7.96
CA GLY A 104 -17.57 8.76 8.13
C GLY A 104 -18.38 7.46 8.25
N LYS A 105 -17.81 6.41 8.83
CA LYS A 105 -18.46 5.11 9.04
C LYS A 105 -18.84 4.92 10.51
N GLU A 106 -19.76 3.99 10.76
CA GLU A 106 -20.25 3.70 12.12
C GLU A 106 -19.18 3.08 13.01
N SER A 107 -18.30 2.26 12.43
CA SER A 107 -17.32 1.48 13.17
C SER A 107 -16.06 1.20 12.34
N ALA A 108 -14.99 0.86 13.04
CA ALA A 108 -13.75 0.36 12.47
C ALA A 108 -13.28 -0.88 13.23
N LEU A 109 -12.45 -1.69 12.56
CA LEU A 109 -11.78 -2.84 13.16
C LEU A 109 -10.32 -2.84 12.71
N ILE A 110 -9.37 -2.86 13.67
CA ILE A 110 -7.94 -2.84 13.37
C ILE A 110 -7.33 -4.23 13.33
N PHE A 111 -6.35 -4.41 12.46
CA PHE A 111 -5.58 -5.64 12.23
C PHE A 111 -4.08 -5.36 12.32
N THR A 112 -3.26 -6.42 12.36
CA THR A 112 -1.80 -6.29 12.45
C THR A 112 -1.16 -5.71 11.18
N SER A 113 -1.81 -5.81 10.04
CA SER A 113 -1.36 -5.20 8.77
C SER A 113 -2.51 -5.08 7.77
N GLY A 114 -2.34 -4.24 6.73
CA GLY A 114 -3.27 -4.17 5.59
C GLY A 114 -3.38 -5.49 4.81
N TYR A 115 -2.32 -6.32 4.82
CA TYR A 115 -2.40 -7.66 4.25
C TYR A 115 -3.43 -8.52 5.00
N ILE A 116 -3.39 -8.49 6.32
CA ILE A 116 -4.29 -9.28 7.17
C ILE A 116 -5.72 -8.73 7.15
N SER A 117 -5.92 -7.40 7.11
CA SER A 117 -7.26 -6.82 6.97
C SER A 117 -7.95 -7.27 5.70
N ASN A 118 -7.26 -7.23 4.55
CA ASN A 118 -7.76 -7.71 3.28
C ASN A 118 -8.05 -9.23 3.32
N TRP A 119 -7.05 -10.01 3.71
CA TRP A 119 -7.15 -11.46 3.73
C TRP A 119 -8.26 -11.97 4.65
N ALA A 120 -8.32 -11.44 5.88
CA ALA A 120 -9.29 -11.88 6.88
C ALA A 120 -10.71 -11.45 6.53
N THR A 121 -10.90 -10.22 6.05
CA THR A 121 -12.23 -9.68 5.73
C THR A 121 -12.83 -10.35 4.50
N LEU A 122 -12.13 -10.34 3.37
CA LEU A 122 -12.61 -10.97 2.13
C LEU A 122 -12.81 -12.47 2.30
N GLY A 123 -11.87 -13.14 2.97
CA GLY A 123 -11.97 -14.56 3.27
C GLY A 123 -13.19 -14.91 4.14
N THR A 124 -13.44 -14.11 5.17
CA THR A 124 -14.57 -14.35 6.08
C THR A 124 -15.90 -14.08 5.40
N LEU A 125 -16.04 -13.00 4.65
CA LEU A 125 -17.26 -12.68 3.91
C LEU A 125 -17.62 -13.80 2.94
N GLY A 126 -16.66 -14.28 2.14
CA GLY A 126 -16.91 -15.32 1.16
C GLY A 126 -17.21 -16.70 1.79
N GLN A 127 -16.61 -17.01 2.96
CA GLN A 127 -16.91 -18.27 3.66
C GLN A 127 -18.25 -18.26 4.38
N LYS A 128 -18.72 -17.11 4.81
CA LYS A 128 -19.88 -16.99 5.70
C LYS A 128 -21.16 -16.54 5.01
N ILE A 129 -21.07 -15.79 3.93
CA ILE A 129 -22.26 -15.35 3.19
C ILE A 129 -22.60 -16.42 2.15
N PRO A 130 -23.74 -17.13 2.30
CA PRO A 130 -24.11 -18.21 1.38
C PRO A 130 -24.29 -17.71 -0.04
N GLY A 131 -23.60 -18.33 -1.01
CA GLY A 131 -23.70 -18.01 -2.43
C GLY A 131 -23.07 -16.66 -2.84
N LEU A 132 -22.23 -16.06 -2.00
CA LEU A 132 -21.54 -14.81 -2.35
C LEU A 132 -20.68 -14.98 -3.61
N ILE A 133 -20.82 -14.05 -4.54
CA ILE A 133 -19.95 -13.91 -5.71
C ILE A 133 -19.07 -12.68 -5.50
N ILE A 134 -17.74 -12.86 -5.55
CA ILE A 134 -16.80 -11.76 -5.45
C ILE A 134 -16.28 -11.37 -6.84
N PHE A 135 -16.58 -10.15 -7.26
CA PHE A 135 -16.07 -9.53 -8.49
C PHE A 135 -14.78 -8.79 -8.15
N SER A 136 -13.65 -9.32 -8.62
CA SER A 136 -12.31 -8.79 -8.31
C SER A 136 -11.70 -8.13 -9.52
N ASP A 137 -11.18 -6.91 -9.35
CA ASP A 137 -10.32 -6.29 -10.38
C ASP A 137 -9.10 -7.16 -10.66
N ALA A 138 -8.68 -7.21 -11.93
CA ALA A 138 -7.57 -8.06 -12.38
C ALA A 138 -6.22 -7.66 -11.78
N LEU A 139 -6.04 -6.41 -11.34
CA LEU A 139 -4.80 -5.89 -10.76
C LEU A 139 -4.87 -5.69 -9.24
N ASN A 140 -5.90 -6.23 -8.57
CA ASN A 140 -5.97 -6.17 -7.11
C ASN A 140 -4.71 -6.74 -6.45
N HIS A 141 -4.35 -6.15 -5.32
CA HIS A 141 -3.19 -6.54 -4.52
C HIS A 141 -3.23 -8.02 -4.09
N ALA A 142 -2.06 -8.64 -3.93
CA ALA A 142 -1.91 -10.03 -3.54
C ALA A 142 -2.71 -10.39 -2.27
N SER A 143 -2.82 -9.49 -1.29
CA SER A 143 -3.60 -9.73 -0.06
C SER A 143 -5.10 -9.91 -0.33
N MET A 144 -5.65 -9.13 -1.28
CA MET A 144 -7.04 -9.29 -1.71
C MET A 144 -7.22 -10.60 -2.48
N ILE A 145 -6.31 -10.90 -3.41
CA ILE A 145 -6.33 -12.14 -4.19
C ILE A 145 -6.27 -13.37 -3.27
N GLU A 146 -5.38 -13.38 -2.28
CA GLU A 146 -5.26 -14.50 -1.33
C GLU A 146 -6.47 -14.58 -0.39
N GLY A 147 -7.04 -13.46 0.04
CA GLY A 147 -8.29 -13.42 0.79
C GLY A 147 -9.45 -14.02 -0.01
N ILE A 148 -9.58 -13.65 -1.28
CA ILE A 148 -10.61 -14.19 -2.18
C ILE A 148 -10.40 -15.68 -2.48
N ARG A 149 -9.15 -16.13 -2.61
CA ARG A 149 -8.82 -17.56 -2.75
C ARG A 149 -9.19 -18.34 -1.49
N TYR A 150 -8.89 -17.79 -0.33
CA TYR A 150 -9.22 -18.39 0.96
C TYR A 150 -10.73 -18.45 1.21
N ALA A 151 -11.49 -17.52 0.65
CA ALA A 151 -12.95 -17.45 0.75
C ALA A 151 -13.66 -18.70 0.22
N LYS A 152 -13.09 -19.39 -0.79
CA LYS A 152 -13.67 -20.58 -1.45
C LYS A 152 -15.07 -20.36 -2.04
N CYS A 153 -15.50 -19.12 -2.22
CA CYS A 153 -16.73 -18.75 -2.90
C CYS A 153 -16.48 -18.55 -4.40
N GLU A 154 -17.55 -18.33 -5.16
CA GLU A 154 -17.44 -17.96 -6.56
C GLU A 154 -16.70 -16.62 -6.69
N ARG A 155 -15.75 -16.55 -7.64
CA ARG A 155 -15.00 -15.36 -7.97
C ARG A 155 -15.06 -15.07 -9.45
N VAL A 156 -15.29 -13.82 -9.81
CA VAL A 156 -15.32 -13.33 -11.18
C VAL A 156 -14.28 -12.23 -11.31
N ILE A 157 -13.24 -12.47 -12.10
CA ILE A 157 -12.20 -11.47 -12.33
C ILE A 157 -12.64 -10.60 -13.52
N TRP A 158 -12.70 -9.28 -13.32
CA TRP A 158 -12.98 -8.33 -14.40
C TRP A 158 -11.72 -7.57 -14.82
N LYS A 159 -11.73 -7.11 -16.08
CA LYS A 159 -10.58 -6.39 -16.64
C LYS A 159 -10.35 -5.09 -15.91
N HIS A 160 -9.09 -4.82 -15.61
CA HIS A 160 -8.66 -3.68 -14.84
C HIS A 160 -9.33 -2.37 -15.32
N ASN A 161 -10.03 -1.72 -14.38
CA ASN A 161 -10.78 -0.46 -14.58
C ASN A 161 -11.75 -0.44 -15.77
N ASP A 162 -12.13 -1.61 -16.34
CA ASP A 162 -13.06 -1.72 -17.45
C ASP A 162 -14.51 -1.89 -16.97
N LEU A 163 -15.22 -0.77 -16.84
CA LEU A 163 -16.62 -0.73 -16.40
C LEU A 163 -17.57 -1.55 -17.29
N LYS A 164 -17.27 -1.65 -18.58
CA LYS A 164 -18.11 -2.44 -19.52
C LYS A 164 -17.96 -3.93 -19.26
N ASP A 165 -16.73 -4.39 -19.00
CA ASP A 165 -16.47 -5.79 -18.65
C ASP A 165 -17.06 -6.12 -17.26
N LEU A 166 -16.94 -5.20 -16.29
CA LEU A 166 -17.57 -5.36 -14.97
C LEU A 166 -19.09 -5.47 -15.10
N GLU A 167 -19.73 -4.55 -15.81
CA GLU A 167 -21.18 -4.57 -15.99
C GLU A 167 -21.67 -5.85 -16.70
N ALA A 168 -20.97 -6.27 -17.76
CA ALA A 168 -21.30 -7.50 -18.47
C ALA A 168 -21.28 -8.73 -17.53
N LYS A 169 -20.29 -8.81 -16.64
CA LYS A 169 -20.14 -9.89 -15.66
C LYS A 169 -21.19 -9.83 -14.55
N LEU A 170 -21.50 -8.63 -14.03
CA LEU A 170 -22.58 -8.43 -13.07
C LEU A 170 -23.93 -8.84 -13.64
N LYS A 171 -24.19 -8.50 -14.90
CA LYS A 171 -25.42 -8.87 -15.62
C LYS A 171 -25.54 -10.36 -15.89
N ALA A 172 -24.43 -11.04 -16.10
CA ALA A 172 -24.41 -12.50 -16.36
C ALA A 172 -24.58 -13.35 -15.09
N ALA A 173 -24.30 -12.79 -13.92
CA ALA A 173 -24.43 -13.48 -12.65
C ALA A 173 -25.91 -13.65 -12.23
N ASP A 174 -26.18 -14.67 -11.41
CA ASP A 174 -27.53 -14.85 -10.85
C ASP A 174 -27.98 -13.55 -10.14
N PRO A 175 -29.10 -12.95 -10.58
CA PRO A 175 -29.60 -11.71 -9.98
C PRO A 175 -29.93 -11.85 -8.48
N LYS A 176 -30.22 -13.06 -8.00
CA LYS A 176 -30.51 -13.33 -6.57
C LYS A 176 -29.26 -13.59 -5.73
N ALA A 177 -28.14 -13.89 -6.35
CA ALA A 177 -26.90 -14.12 -5.60
C ALA A 177 -26.40 -12.83 -4.93
N PRO A 178 -25.95 -12.86 -3.68
CA PRO A 178 -25.26 -11.74 -3.07
C PRO A 178 -23.95 -11.48 -3.81
N LYS A 179 -23.60 -10.20 -3.98
CA LYS A 179 -22.45 -9.77 -4.78
C LYS A 179 -21.57 -8.83 -3.97
N LEU A 180 -20.27 -8.93 -4.19
CA LEU A 180 -19.26 -8.01 -3.64
C LEU A 180 -18.31 -7.59 -4.76
N ILE A 181 -18.15 -6.28 -4.99
CA ILE A 181 -17.16 -5.74 -5.93
C ILE A 181 -15.95 -5.28 -5.13
N ALA A 182 -14.78 -5.90 -5.38
CA ALA A 182 -13.53 -5.64 -4.67
C ALA A 182 -12.51 -5.01 -5.62
N PHE A 183 -11.98 -3.84 -5.24
CA PHE A 183 -11.06 -3.03 -6.05
C PHE A 183 -10.24 -2.06 -5.20
N GLU A 184 -9.13 -1.55 -5.75
CA GLU A 184 -8.29 -0.53 -5.11
C GLU A 184 -8.64 0.87 -5.61
N SER A 185 -8.41 1.89 -4.79
CA SER A 185 -8.55 3.28 -5.21
C SER A 185 -7.35 3.76 -6.02
N VAL A 186 -6.15 3.51 -5.52
CA VAL A 186 -4.86 3.79 -6.18
C VAL A 186 -4.10 2.48 -6.29
N TYR A 187 -3.90 2.01 -7.51
CA TYR A 187 -3.20 0.76 -7.75
C TYR A 187 -1.69 0.88 -7.53
N SER A 188 -1.15 -0.05 -6.78
CA SER A 188 0.18 0.04 -6.16
C SER A 188 1.33 0.14 -7.14
N MET A 189 1.22 -0.48 -8.33
CA MET A 189 2.32 -0.61 -9.29
C MET A 189 2.24 0.36 -10.46
N ASP A 190 1.04 0.70 -10.88
CA ASP A 190 0.77 1.57 -12.03
C ASP A 190 0.46 3.02 -11.59
N GLY A 191 -0.10 3.17 -10.40
CA GLY A 191 -0.45 4.48 -9.84
C GLY A 191 -1.71 5.09 -10.44
N ASP A 192 -2.46 4.35 -11.22
CA ASP A 192 -3.75 4.79 -11.72
C ASP A 192 -4.83 4.76 -10.65
N ILE A 193 -5.93 5.43 -10.91
CA ILE A 193 -7.05 5.59 -9.96
C ILE A 193 -8.29 4.95 -10.56
N ALA A 194 -8.96 4.13 -9.74
CA ALA A 194 -10.21 3.49 -10.13
C ALA A 194 -11.34 4.51 -10.35
N PRO A 195 -12.28 4.26 -11.27
CA PRO A 195 -13.49 5.03 -11.43
C PRO A 195 -14.52 4.67 -10.35
N ILE A 196 -14.23 5.12 -9.09
CA ILE A 196 -14.95 4.66 -7.88
C ILE A 196 -16.44 4.97 -7.96
N ASN A 197 -16.79 6.18 -8.42
CA ASN A 197 -18.18 6.62 -8.49
C ASN A 197 -19.00 5.75 -9.44
N GLU A 198 -18.45 5.46 -10.61
CA GLU A 198 -19.11 4.61 -11.63
C GLU A 198 -19.20 3.14 -11.19
N ILE A 199 -18.21 2.66 -10.42
CA ILE A 199 -18.27 1.32 -9.81
C ILE A 199 -19.41 1.29 -8.76
N CYS A 200 -19.57 2.34 -7.96
CA CYS A 200 -20.69 2.47 -7.03
C CYS A 200 -22.04 2.51 -7.77
N ASP A 201 -22.14 3.18 -8.94
CA ASP A 201 -23.36 3.19 -9.75
C ASP A 201 -23.73 1.77 -10.22
N LEU A 202 -22.73 0.97 -10.61
CA LEU A 202 -22.95 -0.44 -10.94
C LEU A 202 -23.31 -1.27 -9.70
N ALA A 203 -22.66 -1.03 -8.57
CA ALA A 203 -22.99 -1.71 -7.33
C ALA A 203 -24.46 -1.48 -6.91
N ASP A 204 -24.91 -0.23 -6.94
CA ASP A 204 -26.31 0.15 -6.66
C ASP A 204 -27.28 -0.53 -7.62
N ARG A 205 -26.98 -0.51 -8.93
CA ARG A 205 -27.84 -1.09 -9.97
C ARG A 205 -28.00 -2.60 -9.85
N TYR A 206 -26.95 -3.31 -9.45
CA TYR A 206 -26.93 -4.77 -9.36
C TYR A 206 -27.04 -5.33 -7.95
N GLY A 207 -27.29 -4.46 -6.96
CA GLY A 207 -27.45 -4.83 -5.55
C GLY A 207 -26.18 -5.46 -4.96
N ALA A 208 -25.02 -4.93 -5.31
CA ALA A 208 -23.72 -5.42 -4.83
C ALA A 208 -23.19 -4.58 -3.66
N MET A 209 -22.52 -5.23 -2.71
CA MET A 209 -21.64 -4.54 -1.76
C MET A 209 -20.37 -4.08 -2.48
N THR A 210 -19.71 -3.05 -1.93
CA THR A 210 -18.40 -2.57 -2.38
C THR A 210 -17.35 -2.79 -1.32
N TYR A 211 -16.15 -3.23 -1.73
CA TYR A 211 -14.95 -3.32 -0.93
C TYR A 211 -13.85 -2.49 -1.59
N LEU A 212 -13.58 -1.31 -1.04
CA LEU A 212 -12.55 -0.41 -1.53
C LEU A 212 -11.29 -0.51 -0.67
N ASP A 213 -10.17 -0.88 -1.29
CA ASP A 213 -8.84 -0.79 -0.70
C ASP A 213 -8.26 0.61 -0.97
N GLU A 214 -8.11 1.40 0.09
CA GLU A 214 -7.53 2.75 0.07
C GLU A 214 -6.08 2.77 0.60
N VAL A 215 -5.42 1.63 0.69
CA VAL A 215 -4.08 1.46 1.30
C VAL A 215 -3.03 2.43 0.75
N HIS A 216 -3.10 2.76 -0.54
CA HIS A 216 -2.20 3.72 -1.20
C HIS A 216 -2.73 5.16 -1.22
N ALA A 217 -3.90 5.41 -0.65
CA ALA A 217 -4.55 6.72 -0.73
C ALA A 217 -4.87 7.35 0.63
N VAL A 218 -5.11 6.57 1.68
CA VAL A 218 -5.32 7.10 3.03
C VAL A 218 -4.11 7.90 3.50
N GLY A 219 -4.36 9.02 4.16
CA GLY A 219 -3.35 10.01 4.52
C GLY A 219 -2.96 10.95 3.38
N MET A 220 -3.14 10.52 2.11
CA MET A 220 -2.60 11.19 0.92
C MET A 220 -3.61 12.07 0.20
N TYR A 221 -4.87 11.67 0.17
CA TYR A 221 -5.95 12.33 -0.58
C TYR A 221 -7.11 12.69 0.34
N GLY A 222 -7.92 13.62 -0.14
CA GLY A 222 -9.05 14.16 0.60
C GLY A 222 -8.66 15.26 1.62
N PRO A 223 -9.61 16.09 2.03
CA PRO A 223 -9.35 17.22 2.94
C PRO A 223 -8.85 16.78 4.32
N ARG A 224 -9.27 15.60 4.81
CA ARG A 224 -8.86 15.05 6.10
C ARG A 224 -7.87 13.88 5.98
N GLY A 225 -7.55 13.45 4.73
CA GLY A 225 -6.72 12.29 4.47
C GLY A 225 -7.47 10.95 4.48
N GLY A 226 -8.77 10.98 4.24
CA GLY A 226 -9.61 9.77 4.16
C GLY A 226 -9.46 8.99 2.86
N GLY A 227 -8.65 9.47 1.91
CA GLY A 227 -8.39 8.77 0.66
C GLY A 227 -9.06 9.39 -0.56
N VAL A 228 -9.10 8.64 -1.67
CA VAL A 228 -9.71 9.08 -2.92
C VAL A 228 -11.23 9.21 -2.77
N ALA A 229 -11.85 8.29 -2.05
CA ALA A 229 -13.30 8.34 -1.80
C ALA A 229 -13.70 9.61 -1.01
N GLU A 230 -12.88 10.08 -0.07
CA GLU A 230 -13.10 11.37 0.59
C GLU A 230 -12.92 12.53 -0.39
N ARG A 231 -11.87 12.51 -1.20
CA ARG A 231 -11.63 13.55 -2.23
C ARG A 231 -12.81 13.71 -3.18
N GLU A 232 -13.47 12.61 -3.52
CA GLU A 232 -14.61 12.58 -4.45
C GLU A 232 -15.97 12.75 -3.74
N GLY A 233 -15.97 12.76 -2.41
CA GLY A 233 -17.20 12.98 -1.62
C GLY A 233 -18.18 11.79 -1.66
N ILE A 234 -17.67 10.55 -1.81
CA ILE A 234 -18.49 9.35 -2.04
C ILE A 234 -18.26 8.25 -0.99
N MET A 235 -17.64 8.56 0.15
CA MET A 235 -17.37 7.55 1.19
C MET A 235 -18.63 6.87 1.72
N ASP A 236 -19.76 7.57 1.74
CA ASP A 236 -21.06 7.07 2.19
C ASP A 236 -21.61 5.95 1.30
N ARG A 237 -21.29 5.96 -0.01
CA ARG A 237 -21.71 4.95 -0.99
C ARG A 237 -20.96 3.61 -0.86
N LEU A 238 -19.83 3.60 -0.16
CA LEU A 238 -18.98 2.42 -0.03
C LEU A 238 -19.41 1.57 1.17
N THR A 239 -19.54 0.26 0.98
CA THR A 239 -19.92 -0.67 2.07
C THR A 239 -18.75 -0.86 3.04
N ILE A 240 -17.56 -1.13 2.51
CA ILE A 240 -16.34 -1.34 3.28
C ILE A 240 -15.24 -0.49 2.68
N ILE A 241 -14.52 0.25 3.53
CA ILE A 241 -13.27 0.92 3.18
C ILE A 241 -12.16 0.26 4.00
N GLU A 242 -11.17 -0.27 3.33
CA GLU A 242 -9.97 -0.84 3.92
C GLU A 242 -8.80 0.14 3.78
N GLY A 243 -7.91 0.15 4.76
CA GLY A 243 -6.71 0.98 4.73
C GLY A 243 -5.59 0.43 5.59
N THR A 244 -4.44 1.10 5.50
CA THR A 244 -3.24 0.71 6.26
C THR A 244 -2.69 1.86 7.10
N LEU A 245 -2.13 1.50 8.25
CA LEU A 245 -1.34 2.41 9.08
C LEU A 245 0.14 2.38 8.72
N GLY A 246 0.56 1.40 7.90
CA GLY A 246 1.96 1.14 7.55
C GLY A 246 2.50 1.93 6.36
N LYS A 247 1.75 2.90 5.83
CA LYS A 247 2.19 3.75 4.72
C LYS A 247 2.17 5.23 5.10
N ALA A 248 1.25 6.02 4.57
CA ALA A 248 1.24 7.47 4.83
C ALA A 248 1.11 7.84 6.31
N PHE A 249 0.47 7.01 7.13
CA PHE A 249 0.42 7.23 8.58
C PHE A 249 1.72 6.88 9.32
N GLY A 250 2.69 6.22 8.67
CA GLY A 250 4.06 6.04 9.14
C GLY A 250 4.28 5.05 10.29
N VAL A 251 3.28 4.24 10.65
CA VAL A 251 3.38 3.23 11.72
C VAL A 251 3.17 1.80 11.19
N MET A 252 2.43 0.97 11.87
CA MET A 252 2.10 -0.39 11.45
C MET A 252 0.64 -0.71 11.77
N GLY A 253 0.01 -1.50 10.93
CA GLY A 253 -1.35 -2.00 11.10
C GLY A 253 -2.16 -1.91 9.81
N GLY A 254 -3.34 -2.53 9.83
CA GLY A 254 -4.38 -2.40 8.84
C GLY A 254 -5.73 -2.21 9.50
N TYR A 255 -6.74 -1.85 8.76
CA TYR A 255 -8.08 -1.68 9.30
C TYR A 255 -9.15 -1.80 8.21
N ILE A 256 -10.36 -2.06 8.65
CA ILE A 256 -11.56 -1.83 7.85
C ILE A 256 -12.47 -0.83 8.57
N THR A 257 -13.27 -0.12 7.80
CA THR A 257 -14.37 0.71 8.29
C THR A 257 -15.66 0.35 7.56
N ALA A 258 -16.76 0.23 8.32
CA ALA A 258 -18.05 -0.19 7.78
C ALA A 258 -19.17 0.10 8.80
N SER A 259 -20.35 -0.51 8.59
CA SER A 259 -21.41 -0.54 9.61
C SER A 259 -20.95 -1.29 10.87
N THR A 260 -21.54 -0.97 12.01
CA THR A 260 -21.25 -1.64 13.27
C THR A 260 -21.49 -3.15 13.17
N ALA A 261 -22.58 -3.56 12.52
CA ALA A 261 -22.92 -4.98 12.35
C ALA A 261 -21.86 -5.74 11.52
N LEU A 262 -21.33 -5.11 10.45
CA LEU A 262 -20.31 -5.73 9.61
C LEU A 262 -18.96 -5.83 10.34
N CYS A 263 -18.51 -4.77 11.01
CA CYS A 263 -17.30 -4.82 11.82
C CYS A 263 -17.39 -5.86 12.93
N ASP A 264 -18.54 -5.97 13.60
CA ASP A 264 -18.75 -6.97 14.64
C ASP A 264 -18.81 -8.40 14.08
N PHE A 265 -19.39 -8.56 12.90
CA PHE A 265 -19.37 -9.85 12.19
C PHE A 265 -17.94 -10.29 11.85
N ILE A 266 -17.11 -9.42 11.28
CA ILE A 266 -15.70 -9.72 10.99
C ILE A 266 -14.94 -10.00 12.30
N ARG A 267 -15.13 -9.20 13.33
CA ARG A 267 -14.50 -9.40 14.65
C ARG A 267 -14.82 -10.78 15.23
N SER A 268 -16.05 -11.27 15.02
CA SER A 268 -16.55 -12.51 15.60
C SER A 268 -16.18 -13.77 14.81
N PHE A 269 -15.94 -13.66 13.49
CA PHE A 269 -15.75 -14.82 12.62
C PHE A 269 -14.38 -14.88 11.92
N ALA A 270 -13.64 -13.77 11.83
CA ALA A 270 -12.38 -13.77 11.11
C ALA A 270 -11.26 -14.40 11.94
N SER A 271 -10.77 -15.57 11.54
CA SER A 271 -9.68 -16.27 12.22
C SER A 271 -8.39 -15.43 12.29
N GLY A 272 -8.08 -14.66 11.23
CA GLY A 272 -6.94 -13.76 11.17
C GLY A 272 -7.04 -12.55 12.12
N PHE A 273 -8.22 -12.28 12.68
CA PHE A 273 -8.41 -11.33 13.77
C PHE A 273 -8.41 -12.03 15.14
N ILE A 274 -9.16 -13.11 15.28
CA ILE A 274 -9.40 -13.77 16.57
C ILE A 274 -8.13 -14.38 17.14
N PHE A 275 -7.30 -15.03 16.29
CA PHE A 275 -6.18 -15.85 16.73
C PHE A 275 -4.80 -15.17 16.55
N THR A 276 -4.77 -13.89 16.22
CA THR A 276 -3.52 -13.13 16.11
C THR A 276 -3.33 -12.22 17.32
N THR A 277 -2.08 -12.03 17.74
CA THR A 277 -1.72 -11.06 18.78
C THR A 277 -2.12 -9.65 18.34
N ALA A 278 -2.70 -8.88 19.26
CA ALA A 278 -3.09 -7.49 19.00
C ALA A 278 -1.87 -6.59 18.76
N LEU A 279 -2.08 -5.47 18.07
CA LEU A 279 -1.06 -4.44 17.93
C LEU A 279 -0.58 -3.97 19.30
N PRO A 280 0.72 -3.72 19.48
CA PRO A 280 1.21 -3.02 20.68
C PRO A 280 0.46 -1.69 20.89
N PRO A 281 0.10 -1.34 22.13
CA PRO A 281 -0.59 -0.07 22.44
C PRO A 281 0.15 1.16 21.91
N SER A 282 1.48 1.13 21.92
CA SER A 282 2.32 2.22 21.38
C SER A 282 2.11 2.46 19.90
N LEU A 283 1.96 1.41 19.08
CA LEU A 283 1.65 1.55 17.65
C LEU A 283 0.25 2.14 17.45
N ALA A 284 -0.73 1.70 18.24
CA ALA A 284 -2.07 2.28 18.18
C ALA A 284 -2.09 3.76 18.57
N ALA A 285 -1.36 4.15 19.62
CA ALA A 285 -1.22 5.55 20.04
C ALA A 285 -0.52 6.41 18.98
N GLY A 286 0.57 5.91 18.39
CA GLY A 286 1.25 6.57 17.28
C GLY A 286 0.34 6.78 16.07
N ALA A 287 -0.48 5.78 15.73
CA ALA A 287 -1.47 5.87 14.65
C ALA A 287 -2.54 6.93 14.95
N VAL A 288 -3.07 6.98 16.16
CA VAL A 288 -4.02 8.02 16.60
C VAL A 288 -3.40 9.42 16.44
N ALA A 289 -2.15 9.61 16.89
CA ALA A 289 -1.46 10.89 16.75
C ALA A 289 -1.26 11.28 15.28
N SER A 290 -0.85 10.33 14.43
CA SER A 290 -0.67 10.54 13.00
C SER A 290 -1.98 10.92 12.30
N ILE A 291 -3.06 10.18 12.56
CA ILE A 291 -4.38 10.44 11.96
C ILE A 291 -4.89 11.82 12.37
N ARG A 292 -4.83 12.16 13.66
CA ARG A 292 -5.25 13.47 14.18
C ARG A 292 -4.47 14.62 13.57
N HIS A 293 -3.16 14.45 13.42
CA HIS A 293 -2.31 15.44 12.74
C HIS A 293 -2.75 15.62 11.29
N LEU A 294 -2.85 14.55 10.51
CA LEU A 294 -3.20 14.61 9.09
C LEU A 294 -4.66 15.03 8.83
N LYS A 295 -5.59 14.84 9.77
CA LYS A 295 -6.95 15.39 9.66
C LYS A 295 -6.95 16.92 9.60
N THR A 296 -5.96 17.58 10.16
CA THR A 296 -5.89 19.04 10.28
C THR A 296 -4.78 19.67 9.45
N SER A 297 -3.67 18.95 9.21
CA SER A 297 -2.56 19.44 8.40
C SER A 297 -2.70 19.06 6.93
N GLN A 298 -2.43 20.03 6.05
CA GLN A 298 -2.30 19.85 4.60
C GLN A 298 -0.84 20.01 4.13
N ILE A 299 0.06 20.42 5.04
CA ILE A 299 1.42 20.82 4.70
C ILE A 299 2.18 19.66 4.04
N GLU A 300 2.09 18.47 4.64
CA GLU A 300 2.77 17.27 4.16
C GLU A 300 2.26 16.87 2.78
N ARG A 301 0.93 16.91 2.58
CA ARG A 301 0.29 16.56 1.29
C ARG A 301 0.65 17.53 0.18
N PHE A 302 0.64 18.84 0.45
CA PHE A 302 1.03 19.85 -0.55
C PHE A 302 2.51 19.76 -0.91
N ALA A 303 3.39 19.63 0.07
CA ALA A 303 4.82 19.43 -0.16
C ALA A 303 5.08 18.14 -0.95
N HIS A 304 4.40 17.05 -0.59
CA HIS A 304 4.50 15.79 -1.29
C HIS A 304 4.11 15.91 -2.77
N GLN A 305 2.95 16.50 -3.08
CA GLN A 305 2.48 16.68 -4.46
C GLN A 305 3.41 17.59 -5.26
N GLU A 306 4.03 18.56 -4.63
CA GLU A 306 5.05 19.41 -5.26
C GLU A 306 6.30 18.59 -5.63
N ARG A 307 6.81 17.75 -4.74
CA ARG A 307 7.93 16.84 -5.01
C ARG A 307 7.65 15.88 -6.18
N VAL A 308 6.44 15.31 -6.23
CA VAL A 308 6.01 14.45 -7.34
C VAL A 308 6.02 15.21 -8.67
N ARG A 309 5.44 16.41 -8.71
CA ARG A 309 5.39 17.24 -9.93
C ARG A 309 6.79 17.61 -10.41
N ARG A 310 7.68 18.04 -9.49
CA ARG A 310 9.07 18.38 -9.81
C ARG A 310 9.80 17.17 -10.37
N LEU A 311 9.70 16.01 -9.72
CA LEU A 311 10.37 14.80 -10.22
C LEU A 311 9.90 14.45 -11.64
N ARG A 312 8.60 14.42 -11.90
CA ARG A 312 8.05 14.10 -13.24
C ARG A 312 8.54 15.11 -14.29
N SER A 313 8.45 16.39 -14.00
CA SER A 313 8.94 17.45 -14.91
C SER A 313 10.41 17.27 -15.30
N LEU A 314 11.25 16.87 -14.36
CA LEU A 314 12.67 16.65 -14.63
C LEU A 314 12.93 15.33 -15.38
N LEU A 315 12.14 14.28 -15.14
CA LEU A 315 12.20 13.05 -15.92
C LEU A 315 11.80 13.31 -17.37
N ASP A 316 10.72 14.06 -17.61
CA ASP A 316 10.28 14.48 -18.94
C ASP A 316 11.37 15.29 -19.67
N ALA A 317 11.93 16.29 -19.01
CA ALA A 317 12.99 17.12 -19.56
C ALA A 317 14.26 16.34 -19.96
N ARG A 318 14.46 15.16 -19.39
CA ARG A 318 15.58 14.25 -19.71
C ARG A 318 15.20 13.10 -20.62
N GLY A 319 13.94 13.01 -21.04
CA GLY A 319 13.41 11.92 -21.85
C GLY A 319 13.49 10.56 -21.15
N ILE A 320 13.39 10.52 -19.81
CA ILE A 320 13.36 9.27 -19.03
C ILE A 320 11.92 8.79 -18.98
N PRO A 321 11.63 7.59 -19.54
CA PRO A 321 10.25 7.11 -19.65
C PRO A 321 9.69 6.78 -18.28
N HIS A 322 8.55 7.37 -17.95
CA HIS A 322 7.77 6.99 -16.78
C HIS A 322 6.29 6.80 -17.16
N MET A 323 5.59 5.97 -16.41
CA MET A 323 4.18 5.71 -16.66
C MET A 323 3.34 6.94 -16.26
N PRO A 324 2.57 7.51 -17.20
CA PRO A 324 1.65 8.61 -16.86
C PRO A 324 0.51 8.08 -15.98
N ASN A 325 0.28 8.73 -14.86
CA ASN A 325 -0.82 8.45 -13.95
C ASN A 325 -1.11 9.70 -13.10
N PRO A 326 -2.32 9.81 -12.48
CA PRO A 326 -2.70 10.97 -11.69
C PRO A 326 -2.22 10.92 -10.23
N SER A 327 -1.58 9.83 -9.78
CA SER A 327 -1.23 9.63 -8.37
C SER A 327 0.20 10.07 -8.05
N HIS A 328 0.61 9.79 -6.83
CA HIS A 328 1.95 10.09 -6.30
C HIS A 328 3.01 9.05 -6.66
N ILE A 329 2.64 7.93 -7.23
CA ILE A 329 3.56 6.84 -7.59
C ILE A 329 4.17 7.18 -8.95
N VAL A 330 5.51 7.13 -9.04
CA VAL A 330 6.25 7.45 -10.27
C VAL A 330 6.98 6.20 -10.76
N PRO A 331 6.33 5.37 -11.62
CA PRO A 331 6.96 4.18 -12.18
C PRO A 331 7.86 4.56 -13.35
N VAL A 332 9.19 4.46 -13.19
CA VAL A 332 10.17 4.67 -14.25
C VAL A 332 10.35 3.37 -15.02
N MET A 333 9.99 3.37 -16.30
CA MET A 333 9.87 2.16 -17.11
C MET A 333 11.23 1.69 -17.65
N VAL A 334 11.56 0.42 -17.41
CA VAL A 334 12.80 -0.23 -17.91
C VAL A 334 12.50 -1.32 -18.93
N GLY A 335 11.48 -2.15 -18.69
CA GLY A 335 10.98 -3.17 -19.62
C GLY A 335 11.88 -4.42 -19.76
N ASP A 336 12.83 -4.61 -18.82
CA ASP A 336 13.74 -5.76 -18.79
C ASP A 336 14.18 -6.03 -17.35
N ALA A 337 14.01 -7.25 -16.86
CA ALA A 337 14.25 -7.60 -15.46
C ALA A 337 15.73 -7.48 -15.06
N ALA A 338 16.62 -7.95 -15.92
CA ALA A 338 18.07 -7.92 -15.65
C ALA A 338 18.58 -6.47 -15.64
N LYS A 339 18.16 -5.66 -16.61
CA LYS A 339 18.51 -4.22 -16.65
C LYS A 339 17.91 -3.45 -15.47
N CYS A 340 16.68 -3.76 -15.08
CA CYS A 340 16.02 -3.11 -13.94
C CYS A 340 16.78 -3.38 -12.64
N LYS A 341 17.17 -4.64 -12.41
CA LYS A 341 18.02 -5.05 -11.29
C LYS A 341 19.37 -4.34 -11.34
N TRP A 342 20.05 -4.39 -12.49
CA TRP A 342 21.36 -3.77 -12.67
C TRP A 342 21.32 -2.25 -12.42
N ILE A 343 20.31 -1.54 -12.92
CA ILE A 343 20.14 -0.10 -12.66
C ILE A 343 19.97 0.15 -11.16
N SER A 344 19.14 -0.63 -10.49
CA SER A 344 18.94 -0.52 -9.05
C SER A 344 20.23 -0.72 -8.27
N ASP A 345 21.03 -1.72 -8.62
CA ASP A 345 22.32 -2.00 -7.98
C ASP A 345 23.32 -0.83 -8.19
N ILE A 346 23.45 -0.35 -9.41
CA ILE A 346 24.35 0.77 -9.71
C ILE A 346 23.89 2.08 -9.03
N LEU A 347 22.58 2.34 -8.96
CA LEU A 347 22.05 3.48 -8.21
C LEU A 347 22.47 3.40 -6.74
N LEU A 348 22.38 2.20 -6.16
CA LEU A 348 22.75 1.98 -4.77
C LEU A 348 24.27 2.07 -4.53
N ASP A 349 25.07 1.39 -5.35
CA ASP A 349 26.51 1.25 -5.11
C ASP A 349 27.34 2.45 -5.56
N ASN A 350 26.92 3.15 -6.62
CA ASN A 350 27.70 4.25 -7.20
C ASN A 350 27.11 5.64 -6.94
N PHE A 351 25.82 5.72 -6.63
CA PHE A 351 25.14 7.00 -6.42
C PHE A 351 24.52 7.15 -5.03
N ASN A 352 24.62 6.15 -4.17
CA ASN A 352 23.98 6.13 -2.85
C ASN A 352 22.45 6.39 -2.91
N ILE A 353 21.80 5.85 -3.95
CA ILE A 353 20.37 5.97 -4.19
C ILE A 353 19.73 4.58 -4.03
N TYR A 354 18.87 4.43 -3.02
CA TYR A 354 18.16 3.18 -2.79
C TYR A 354 16.78 3.19 -3.40
N VAL A 355 16.59 2.39 -4.43
CA VAL A 355 15.31 2.12 -5.08
C VAL A 355 15.24 0.65 -5.49
N GLN A 356 14.12 -0.04 -5.23
CA GLN A 356 13.97 -1.46 -5.57
C GLN A 356 13.46 -1.65 -7.00
N PRO A 357 13.98 -2.65 -7.73
CA PRO A 357 13.42 -3.05 -9.00
C PRO A 357 12.10 -3.79 -8.78
N ILE A 358 11.11 -3.48 -9.60
CA ILE A 358 9.83 -4.19 -9.61
C ILE A 358 9.78 -5.06 -10.86
N ASN A 359 9.92 -6.36 -10.64
CA ASN A 359 10.00 -7.39 -11.67
C ASN A 359 8.83 -8.39 -11.54
N TYR A 360 8.69 -9.30 -12.51
CA TYR A 360 7.77 -10.43 -12.42
C TYR A 360 8.03 -11.23 -11.13
N PRO A 361 7.03 -11.74 -10.39
CA PRO A 361 5.59 -11.74 -10.74
C PRO A 361 4.81 -10.49 -10.29
N THR A 362 5.46 -9.49 -9.70
CA THR A 362 4.79 -8.28 -9.19
C THR A 362 4.18 -7.44 -10.31
N VAL A 363 4.85 -7.41 -11.47
CA VAL A 363 4.36 -6.80 -12.71
C VAL A 363 4.55 -7.79 -13.87
N PRO A 364 3.80 -7.67 -14.97
CA PRO A 364 3.99 -8.51 -16.15
C PRO A 364 5.41 -8.37 -16.74
N LYS A 365 5.92 -9.45 -17.37
CA LYS A 365 7.19 -9.40 -18.13
C LYS A 365 7.13 -8.32 -19.19
N LYS A 366 8.25 -7.62 -19.42
CA LYS A 366 8.43 -6.46 -20.31
C LYS A 366 7.77 -5.17 -19.80
N THR A 367 7.32 -5.14 -18.55
CA THR A 367 6.82 -3.94 -17.88
C THR A 367 7.56 -3.67 -16.58
N GLU A 368 8.76 -4.22 -16.44
CA GLU A 368 9.63 -4.01 -15.29
C GLU A 368 9.98 -2.53 -15.13
N ARG A 369 10.04 -2.07 -13.90
CA ARG A 369 10.16 -0.65 -13.58
C ARG A 369 10.87 -0.40 -12.26
N LEU A 370 11.37 0.81 -12.08
CA LEU A 370 11.71 1.34 -10.77
C LEU A 370 10.50 2.11 -10.24
N ARG A 371 9.96 1.69 -9.10
CA ARG A 371 8.83 2.37 -8.48
C ARG A 371 9.34 3.44 -7.52
N ILE A 372 9.34 4.69 -7.98
CA ILE A 372 9.84 5.82 -7.21
C ILE A 372 8.68 6.45 -6.43
N THR A 373 8.91 6.67 -5.14
CA THR A 373 7.95 7.31 -4.22
C THR A 373 8.64 8.49 -3.52
N PRO A 374 8.58 9.70 -4.10
CA PRO A 374 9.07 10.89 -3.42
C PRO A 374 8.31 11.12 -2.12
N THR A 375 8.93 11.81 -1.18
CA THR A 375 8.31 12.22 0.08
C THR A 375 8.46 13.73 0.26
N PRO A 376 7.71 14.39 1.14
CA PRO A 376 7.86 15.82 1.43
C PRO A 376 9.27 16.20 1.88
N LEU A 377 10.03 15.22 2.37
CA LEU A 377 11.36 15.42 2.98
C LEU A 377 12.51 15.29 1.97
N HIS A 378 12.25 14.88 0.73
CA HIS A 378 13.23 14.95 -0.34
C HIS A 378 13.48 16.41 -0.74
N SER A 379 14.74 16.84 -0.72
CA SER A 379 15.14 18.16 -1.17
C SER A 379 15.19 18.27 -2.70
N ASP A 380 15.31 19.49 -3.21
CA ASP A 380 15.58 19.73 -4.64
C ASP A 380 16.86 19.04 -5.08
N ALA A 381 17.92 19.12 -4.26
CA ALA A 381 19.19 18.47 -4.53
C ALA A 381 19.06 16.93 -4.62
N ASP A 382 18.20 16.32 -3.81
CA ASP A 382 17.94 14.86 -3.89
C ASP A 382 17.29 14.49 -5.21
N ILE A 383 16.29 15.27 -5.66
CA ILE A 383 15.58 15.04 -6.92
C ILE A 383 16.55 15.24 -8.10
N ASP A 384 17.35 16.32 -8.09
CA ASP A 384 18.32 16.60 -9.14
C ASP A 384 19.40 15.51 -9.20
N HIS A 385 19.85 14.99 -8.05
CA HIS A 385 20.80 13.88 -7.96
C HIS A 385 20.22 12.58 -8.54
N LEU A 386 18.99 12.21 -8.16
CA LEU A 386 18.32 11.03 -8.71
C LEU A 386 18.16 11.11 -10.22
N VAL A 387 17.63 12.24 -10.72
CA VAL A 387 17.40 12.42 -12.17
C VAL A 387 18.72 12.46 -12.94
N GLY A 388 19.77 13.08 -12.36
CA GLY A 388 21.13 13.08 -12.93
C GLY A 388 21.71 11.67 -13.04
N ALA A 389 21.59 10.86 -12.00
CA ALA A 389 22.02 9.46 -11.99
C ALA A 389 21.26 8.61 -13.03
N LEU A 390 19.94 8.72 -13.05
CA LEU A 390 19.11 8.03 -14.05
C LEU A 390 19.49 8.45 -15.48
N HIS A 391 19.69 9.73 -15.74
CA HIS A 391 20.10 10.24 -17.06
C HIS A 391 21.43 9.64 -17.54
N GLN A 392 22.42 9.53 -16.65
CA GLN A 392 23.70 8.89 -16.96
C GLN A 392 23.51 7.40 -17.29
N LEU A 393 22.69 6.69 -16.52
CA LEU A 393 22.43 5.27 -16.74
C LEU A 393 21.67 5.01 -18.04
N TRP A 394 20.65 5.82 -18.35
CA TRP A 394 19.91 5.72 -19.62
C TRP A 394 20.81 5.93 -20.83
N SER A 395 21.73 6.86 -20.75
CA SER A 395 22.69 7.13 -21.83
C SER A 395 23.69 5.98 -22.03
N ARG A 396 24.14 5.33 -20.94
CA ARG A 396 25.14 4.24 -20.99
C ARG A 396 24.54 2.90 -21.43
N CYS A 397 23.28 2.63 -21.08
CA CYS A 397 22.66 1.32 -21.28
C CYS A 397 21.90 1.19 -22.61
N ALA A 398 21.95 2.20 -23.48
CA ALA A 398 21.14 2.27 -24.69
C ALA A 398 19.66 1.97 -24.44
N LEU A 399 19.13 2.46 -23.31
CA LEU A 399 17.72 2.31 -22.96
C LEU A 399 16.88 3.22 -23.82
N ALA A 400 15.67 2.75 -24.18
CA ALA A 400 14.72 3.55 -24.92
C ALA A 400 14.37 4.82 -24.12
N ARG A 401 14.38 5.98 -24.80
CA ARG A 401 13.89 7.24 -24.23
C ARG A 401 12.46 7.49 -24.66
N ALA A 402 11.72 8.22 -23.84
CA ALA A 402 10.45 8.76 -24.26
C ALA A 402 10.69 9.71 -25.45
N VAL A 403 9.94 9.53 -26.53
CA VAL A 403 9.91 10.46 -27.65
C VAL A 403 9.14 11.68 -27.14
N ALA A 404 9.76 12.86 -27.25
CA ALA A 404 9.18 14.14 -26.81
C ALA A 404 7.92 14.49 -27.60
#